data_4dadfcc85e76186405adae47ae4b883e
#
_entry.id   4dadfcc85e76186405adae47ae4b883e
#
_cell.length_a   1.000
_cell.length_b   1.000
_cell.length_c   1.000
_cell.angle_alpha   90.00
_cell.angle_beta   90.00
_cell.angle_gamma   90.00
#
_symmetry.space_group_name_H-M   'P 1'
#
loop_
_entity.id
_entity.type
_entity.pdbx_description
1 polymer ?
#
loop_
_entity_poly.entity_id
_entity_poly.type
_entity_poly.pdbx_seq_one_letter_code
_entity_poly.pdbx_strand_id
1 'polypeptide(L)'
;MGTINLANETVIKSTFATAQNGAFSGDGQLYLTETRLCFEAFNKIFEMGPYEIDLEDIVSVEKCWGTGGGVLPLTADAIKVELKNHQSYKFMVADSAEWLERLNR
;
A
#
# COMPACT_ATOMS: atom_id res chain seq x y z
N MET A 1 -5.35 -9.29 16.31
CA MET A 1 -4.30 -8.37 16.51
C MET A 1 -3.82 -7.75 15.25
N GLY A 2 -3.72 -6.90 14.80
CA GLY A 2 -3.36 -6.30 13.53
C GLY A 2 -2.05 -5.54 13.51
N THR A 3 -1.17 -5.80 14.45
CA THR A 3 0.07 -5.05 14.51
C THR A 3 1.16 -5.77 13.75
N ILE A 4 1.81 -5.04 12.84
CA ILE A 4 2.93 -5.57 12.07
C ILE A 4 4.18 -5.48 12.92
N ASN A 5 4.92 -6.58 12.98
CA ASN A 5 6.15 -6.63 13.76
C ASN A 5 7.32 -6.21 12.88
N LEU A 6 7.85 -5.03 13.14
CA LEU A 6 9.00 -4.50 12.42
C LEU A 6 10.26 -4.46 13.28
N ALA A 7 10.28 -5.19 14.38
CA ALA A 7 11.34 -5.06 15.37
C ALA A 7 12.74 -5.32 14.81
N ASN A 8 12.84 -6.21 13.82
CA ASN A 8 14.15 -6.59 13.26
C ASN A 8 14.39 -6.00 11.88
N GLU A 9 13.60 -5.00 11.49
CA GLU A 9 13.71 -4.43 10.16
C GLU A 9 13.85 -2.92 10.22
N THR A 10 14.64 -2.40 9.29
CA THR A 10 14.78 -0.96 9.14
C THR A 10 13.71 -0.44 8.20
N VAL A 11 12.93 0.50 8.67
CA VAL A 11 11.92 1.15 7.82
C VAL A 11 12.63 2.19 6.95
N ILE A 12 12.60 1.96 5.65
CA ILE A 12 13.24 2.83 4.66
C ILE A 12 12.35 4.03 4.37
N LYS A 13 11.05 3.80 4.30
CA LYS A 13 10.09 4.85 3.98
C LYS A 13 8.77 4.53 4.64
N SER A 14 8.10 5.57 5.11
CA SER A 14 6.79 5.43 5.74
C SER A 14 5.96 6.65 5.41
N THR A 15 4.69 6.44 5.06
CA THR A 15 3.80 7.54 4.74
C THR A 15 2.36 7.13 4.99
N PHE A 16 1.50 8.13 5.14
CA PHE A 16 0.06 7.87 5.16
C PHE A 16 -0.38 7.35 3.80
N ALA A 17 -1.32 6.42 3.82
CA ALA A 17 -1.86 5.87 2.59
C ALA A 17 -3.29 5.44 2.82
N THR A 18 -4.03 5.32 1.73
CA THR A 18 -5.37 4.75 1.75
C THR A 18 -5.35 3.49 0.91
N ALA A 19 -5.56 2.35 1.54
CA ALA A 19 -5.66 1.09 0.81
C ALA A 19 -7.05 0.96 0.22
N GLN A 20 -7.14 0.47 -1.00
CA GLN A 20 -8.42 0.25 -1.67
C GLN A 20 -8.54 -1.22 -2.05
N ASN A 21 -9.72 -1.78 -1.76
CA ASN A 21 -10.02 -3.17 -2.10
C ASN A 21 -11.48 -3.20 -2.56
N GLY A 22 -11.67 -3.13 -3.87
CA GLY A 22 -13.02 -3.06 -4.42
C GLY A 22 -13.71 -1.78 -3.98
N ALA A 23 -14.88 -1.92 -3.37
CA ALA A 23 -15.66 -0.80 -2.89
C ALA A 23 -15.20 -0.29 -1.54
N PHE A 24 -14.28 -0.99 -0.90
CA PHE A 24 -13.83 -0.63 0.45
C PHE A 24 -12.52 0.13 0.39
N SER A 25 -12.36 1.07 1.31
CA SER A 25 -11.09 1.77 1.46
C SER A 25 -10.84 2.00 2.95
N GLY A 26 -9.58 2.13 3.30
CA GLY A 26 -9.20 2.37 4.68
C GLY A 26 -7.90 3.14 4.75
N ASP A 27 -7.87 4.14 5.62
CA ASP A 27 -6.67 4.93 5.84
C ASP A 27 -5.73 4.21 6.78
N GLY A 28 -4.45 4.38 6.56
CA GLY A 28 -3.46 3.76 7.39
C GLY A 28 -2.07 4.27 7.11
N GLN A 29 -1.09 3.48 7.55
CA GLN A 29 0.32 3.79 7.37
C GLN A 29 0.94 2.74 6.47
N LEU A 30 1.65 3.18 5.44
CA LEU A 30 2.37 2.31 4.53
C LEU A 30 3.85 2.36 4.89
N TYR A 31 4.47 1.20 5.01
CA TYR A 31 5.88 1.07 5.39
C TYR A 31 6.63 0.28 4.34
N LEU A 32 7.82 0.73 4.02
CA LEU A 32 8.74 -0.03 3.18
C LEU A 32 9.97 -0.38 4.02
N THR A 33 10.28 -1.67 4.07
CA THR A 33 11.53 -2.14 4.67
C THR A 33 12.42 -2.69 3.58
N GLU A 34 13.54 -3.28 3.95
CA GLU A 34 14.44 -3.89 2.97
C GLU A 34 13.85 -5.13 2.32
N THR A 35 12.87 -5.77 2.95
CA THR A 35 12.32 -7.04 2.49
C THR A 35 10.82 -7.04 2.26
N ARG A 36 10.10 -6.07 2.82
CA ARG A 36 8.63 -6.09 2.79
C ARG A 36 8.03 -4.72 2.52
N LEU A 37 6.83 -4.76 1.96
CA LEU A 37 5.94 -3.61 1.90
C LEU A 37 4.75 -3.94 2.81
N CYS A 38 4.48 -3.06 3.78
CA CYS A 38 3.48 -3.34 4.81
C CYS A 38 2.48 -2.20 4.92
N PHE A 39 1.24 -2.54 5.18
CA PHE A 39 0.19 -1.55 5.43
C PHE A 39 -0.55 -1.90 6.70
N GLU A 40 -0.69 -0.91 7.58
CA GLU A 40 -1.45 -1.07 8.82
C GLU A 40 -2.56 -0.02 8.88
N ALA A 41 -3.81 -0.47 8.91
CA ALA A 41 -4.95 0.44 8.94
C ALA A 41 -5.06 1.11 10.30
N PHE A 42 -5.44 2.40 10.30
CA PHE A 42 -5.72 3.12 11.55
C PHE A 42 -6.99 2.63 12.19
N ASN A 43 -8.01 2.33 11.37
CA ASN A 43 -9.29 1.87 11.86
C ASN A 43 -9.40 0.38 11.58
N LYS A 44 -9.37 -0.42 12.63
CA LYS A 44 -9.38 -1.87 12.49
C LYS A 44 -10.78 -2.48 12.45
N ILE A 45 -11.80 -1.65 12.49
CA ILE A 45 -13.18 -2.14 12.45
C ILE A 45 -13.48 -2.84 11.12
N PHE A 46 -12.94 -2.32 10.01
CA PHE A 46 -13.23 -2.85 8.70
C PHE A 46 -12.27 -3.95 8.26
N GLU A 47 -11.36 -4.33 9.12
CA GLU A 47 -10.42 -5.42 8.83
C GLU A 47 -9.64 -5.26 7.52
N MET A 48 -9.33 -4.02 7.16
CA MET A 48 -8.49 -3.73 6.02
C MET A 48 -7.03 -3.90 6.42
N GLY A 49 -6.51 -5.09 6.17
CA GLY A 49 -5.15 -5.39 6.57
C GLY A 49 -5.09 -5.94 7.97
N PRO A 50 -3.90 -5.98 8.58
CA PRO A 50 -2.66 -5.49 7.99
C PRO A 50 -2.26 -6.32 6.78
N TYR A 51 -1.61 -5.67 5.83
CA TYR A 51 -1.06 -6.37 4.68
C TYR A 51 0.45 -6.41 4.81
N GLU A 52 1.03 -7.59 4.59
CA GLU A 52 2.47 -7.77 4.59
C GLU A 52 2.84 -8.43 3.27
N ILE A 53 3.57 -7.71 2.45
CA ILE A 53 3.89 -8.16 1.10
C ILE A 53 5.39 -8.28 0.99
N ASP A 54 5.88 -9.50 0.72
CA ASP A 54 7.29 -9.69 0.46
C ASP A 54 7.67 -9.04 -0.86
N LEU A 55 8.75 -8.29 -0.87
CA LEU A 55 9.18 -7.61 -2.10
C LEU A 55 9.47 -8.59 -3.22
N GLU A 56 9.91 -9.80 -2.88
CA GLU A 56 10.18 -10.84 -3.88
C GLU A 56 8.93 -11.31 -4.59
N ASP A 57 7.76 -11.12 -3.99
CA ASP A 57 6.50 -11.53 -4.60
C ASP A 57 5.90 -10.49 -5.51
N ILE A 58 6.47 -9.30 -5.53
CA ILE A 58 5.96 -8.20 -6.36
C ILE A 58 6.42 -8.39 -7.80
N VAL A 59 5.45 -8.49 -8.71
CA VAL A 59 5.72 -8.61 -10.14
C VAL A 59 5.83 -7.25 -10.80
N SER A 60 4.95 -6.34 -10.41
CA SER A 60 4.96 -4.99 -10.98
C SER A 60 4.36 -3.99 -10.02
N VAL A 61 4.79 -2.75 -10.15
CA VAL A 61 4.22 -1.62 -9.43
C VAL A 61 4.00 -0.52 -10.45
N GLU A 62 2.77 -0.02 -10.53
CA GLU A 62 2.40 0.98 -11.51
C GLU A 62 1.71 2.15 -10.85
N LYS A 63 1.88 3.31 -11.45
CA LYS A 63 1.10 4.47 -11.05
C LYS A 63 -0.33 4.31 -11.57
N CYS A 64 -1.30 4.64 -10.74
CA CYS A 64 -2.69 4.61 -11.15
C CYS A 64 -3.44 5.76 -10.50
N TRP A 65 -4.70 5.93 -10.88
CA TRP A 65 -5.54 6.96 -10.30
C TRP A 65 -6.29 6.38 -9.11
N GLY A 66 -6.25 7.09 -8.01
CA GLY A 66 -7.07 6.75 -6.89
C GLY A 66 -8.50 7.20 -7.11
N THR A 67 -9.45 6.35 -6.78
CA THR A 67 -10.85 6.74 -6.81
C THR A 67 -11.36 6.76 -5.38
N GLY A 68 -11.85 7.90 -4.95
CA GLY A 68 -12.34 8.05 -3.60
C GLY A 68 -13.80 7.73 -3.50
N GLY A 69 -14.11 6.47 -3.54
CA GLY A 69 -15.47 6.04 -3.23
C GLY A 69 -16.54 6.70 -4.05
N GLY A 70 -16.35 6.81 -5.32
CA GLY A 70 -17.48 7.20 -6.08
C GLY A 70 -17.21 8.02 -7.28
N VAL A 71 -17.73 9.16 -7.29
CA VAL A 71 -18.08 9.84 -8.51
C VAL A 71 -16.92 10.61 -9.11
N LEU A 72 -16.04 11.09 -8.28
CA LEU A 72 -14.97 11.95 -8.77
C LEU A 72 -13.62 11.28 -8.58
N PRO A 73 -12.80 11.24 -9.64
CA PRO A 73 -11.42 10.81 -9.47
C PRO A 73 -10.73 11.81 -8.58
N LEU A 74 -10.10 11.33 -7.53
CA LEU A 74 -9.30 12.19 -6.69
C LEU A 74 -8.04 12.55 -7.45
N THR A 75 -7.55 13.73 -7.17
CA THR A 75 -6.27 14.15 -7.75
C THR A 75 -5.10 13.45 -7.09
N ALA A 76 -5.36 12.72 -6.03
CA ALA A 76 -4.31 12.00 -5.32
C ALA A 76 -3.73 10.89 -6.18
N ASP A 77 -2.43 10.78 -6.17
CA ASP A 77 -1.73 9.70 -6.85
C ASP A 77 -1.95 8.38 -6.13
N ALA A 78 -1.88 7.31 -6.89
CA ALA A 78 -1.98 5.98 -6.33
C ALA A 78 -0.99 5.05 -7.01
N ILE A 79 -0.64 3.97 -6.30
CA ILE A 79 0.18 2.92 -6.86
C ILE A 79 -0.60 1.61 -6.81
N LYS A 80 -0.40 0.78 -7.82
CA LYS A 80 -0.96 -0.56 -7.88
C LYS A 80 0.17 -1.55 -7.82
N VAL A 81 0.12 -2.43 -6.84
CA VAL A 81 1.15 -3.46 -6.62
C VAL A 81 0.55 -4.79 -7.03
N GLU A 82 1.17 -5.45 -7.98
CA GLU A 82 0.70 -6.75 -8.46
C GLU A 82 1.67 -7.85 -8.04
N LEU A 83 1.12 -8.96 -7.55
CA LEU A 83 1.90 -10.06 -7.00
C LEU A 83 1.90 -11.26 -7.94
N LYS A 84 2.83 -12.18 -7.68
CA LYS A 84 2.98 -13.41 -8.45
C LYS A 84 1.72 -14.28 -8.46
N ASN A 85 0.93 -14.21 -7.38
CA ASN A 85 -0.30 -15.01 -7.28
C ASN A 85 -1.50 -14.32 -7.90
N HIS A 86 -1.28 -13.27 -8.69
CA HIS A 86 -2.31 -12.48 -9.36
C HIS A 86 -3.12 -11.59 -8.42
N GLN A 87 -2.79 -11.56 -7.14
CA GLN A 87 -3.40 -10.58 -6.25
C GLN A 87 -2.80 -9.20 -6.52
N SER A 88 -3.59 -8.18 -6.31
CA SER A 88 -3.10 -6.82 -6.43
C SER A 88 -3.62 -5.97 -5.29
N TYR A 89 -2.84 -4.95 -4.96
CA TYR A 89 -3.17 -3.99 -3.91
C TYR A 89 -3.05 -2.60 -4.49
N LYS A 90 -3.95 -1.73 -4.09
CA LYS A 90 -3.92 -0.35 -4.53
C LYS A 90 -3.82 0.55 -3.31
N PHE A 91 -2.83 1.43 -3.34
CA PHE A 91 -2.62 2.38 -2.25
C PHE A 91 -2.58 3.79 -2.82
N MET A 92 -3.40 4.67 -2.25
CA MET A 92 -3.35 6.09 -2.58
C MET A 92 -2.31 6.73 -1.70
N VAL A 93 -1.32 7.36 -2.32
CA VAL A 93 -0.20 7.98 -1.62
C VAL A 93 0.12 9.32 -2.28
N ALA A 94 0.50 10.29 -1.49
CA ALA A 94 0.78 11.63 -2.02
C ALA A 94 2.07 11.68 -2.86
N ASP A 95 3.00 10.79 -2.59
CA ASP A 95 4.30 10.79 -3.24
C ASP A 95 4.51 9.51 -4.05
N SER A 96 3.55 9.20 -4.89
CA SER A 96 3.56 7.96 -5.66
C SER A 96 4.84 7.79 -6.49
N ALA A 97 5.37 8.88 -7.03
CA ALA A 97 6.59 8.80 -7.84
C ALA A 97 7.77 8.25 -7.05
N GLU A 98 7.92 8.68 -5.82
CA GLU A 98 9.00 8.20 -4.97
C GLU A 98 8.78 6.73 -4.59
N TRP A 99 7.54 6.35 -4.31
CA TRP A 99 7.21 4.96 -4.02
C TRP A 99 7.52 4.05 -5.20
N LEU A 100 7.17 4.50 -6.41
CA LEU A 100 7.48 3.74 -7.62
C LEU A 100 8.97 3.55 -7.79
N GLU A 101 9.73 4.61 -7.58
CA GLU A 101 11.18 4.54 -7.71
C GLU A 101 11.78 3.56 -6.74
N ARG A 102 11.32 3.55 -5.50
CA ARG A 102 11.86 2.66 -4.49
C ARG A 102 11.42 1.22 -4.66
N LEU A 103 10.22 0.99 -5.18
CA LEU A 103 9.70 -0.36 -5.35
C LEU A 103 10.12 -1.02 -6.67
N ASN A 104 10.46 -0.23 -7.66
CA ASN A 104 10.89 -0.74 -8.97
C ASN A 104 12.42 -0.75 -9.10
N ARG A 105 13.07 -1.32 -8.16
CA ARG A 105 14.53 -1.35 -8.18
C ARG A 105 15.11 -2.38 -9.12
#